data_dcc05d644c4d2e442e4068ca235910ce
#
_entry.id   dcc05d644c4d2e442e4068ca235910ce
#
_cell.length_a   1.000
_cell.length_b   1.000
_cell.length_c   1.000
_cell.angle_alpha   90.00
_cell.angle_beta   90.00
_cell.angle_gamma   90.00
#
_symmetry.space_group_name_H-M   'P 1'
#
loop_
_entity.id
_entity.type
_entity.pdbx_description
1 polymer ?
#
loop_
_entity_poly.entity_id
_entity_poly.type
_entity_poly.pdbx_seq_one_letter_code
_entity_poly.pdbx_strand_id
1 'polypeptide(L)'
;MTAWRLLLAGASVFLLLVYSQAWVFPLMGEQADTSQGGLIRALYLPAYAAGFLLLAVSPGATFQALLRQPFLVALMLLVAASTLWSIAPDQTLRRVFAAYCSALGGVVLASRLKWSELAEVAGAAFAVLAVMSLAAAVALPSVGIMQEIFPGAWRGLWSEKNALGGNMALGFAIMGAAAMLNPRRRMIWWGFAGLALLLTLMSTSKTSLVALALGLGALIFVAIVRRGPATRVAILWLAIVGVGMGLGVVVFAADAIFDLLGKDATLTGRTEIWAAAMTQIQSRPWTGFGFGVVWDDLGPWAPLAQMTRDAGFTPQHAHNSWIEQWLGMGILGLAAFALFYAQTVLLAVVALFRDPGAYLAAPFLIVYSLMTITESIAVSYNDFRWVLFLAVAVKLAWPDREIEARRG
;
A
#
# COMPACT_ATOMS: atom_id res chain seq x y z
N MET A 1 21.93 5.34 20.57
CA MET A 1 21.98 4.66 19.25
C MET A 1 23.37 4.85 18.65
N THR A 2 23.96 3.82 18.07
CA THR A 2 25.23 3.95 17.32
C THR A 2 24.99 4.76 16.04
N ALA A 3 26.01 5.49 15.55
CA ALA A 3 25.93 6.24 14.29
C ALA A 3 25.42 5.39 13.13
N TRP A 4 25.83 4.13 13.08
CA TRP A 4 25.37 3.15 12.10
C TRP A 4 23.85 2.92 12.12
N ARG A 5 23.24 2.79 13.30
CA ARG A 5 21.78 2.61 13.42
C ARG A 5 21.01 3.84 12.98
N LEU A 6 21.55 5.03 13.20
CA LEU A 6 20.97 6.27 12.70
C LEU A 6 21.02 6.34 11.18
N LEU A 7 22.15 5.98 10.57
CA LEU A 7 22.28 5.90 9.11
C LEU A 7 21.30 4.88 8.50
N LEU A 8 21.20 3.70 9.10
CA LEU A 8 20.24 2.67 8.65
C LEU A 8 18.80 3.18 8.71
N ALA A 9 18.40 3.80 9.83
CA ALA A 9 17.07 4.36 9.98
C ALA A 9 16.83 5.51 8.99
N GLY A 10 17.79 6.42 8.84
CA GLY A 10 17.72 7.52 7.88
C GLY A 10 17.57 7.05 6.43
N ALA A 11 18.39 6.09 6.00
CA ALA A 11 18.29 5.50 4.66
C ALA A 11 16.94 4.79 4.43
N SER A 12 16.40 4.13 5.46
CA SER A 12 15.11 3.46 5.39
C SER A 12 13.95 4.46 5.28
N VAL A 13 13.97 5.54 6.04
CA VAL A 13 12.98 6.64 5.95
C VAL A 13 13.08 7.31 4.59
N PHE A 14 14.31 7.63 4.12
CA PHE A 14 14.54 8.24 2.82
C PHE A 14 13.97 7.38 1.68
N LEU A 15 14.23 6.06 1.70
CA LEU A 15 13.67 5.11 0.73
C LEU A 15 12.13 5.19 0.69
N LEU A 16 11.48 5.17 1.85
CA LEU A 16 10.02 5.28 1.92
C LEU A 16 9.50 6.63 1.44
N LEU A 17 10.20 7.73 1.74
CA LEU A 17 9.82 9.07 1.28
C LEU A 17 9.91 9.20 -0.24
N VAL A 18 10.95 8.65 -0.87
CA VAL A 18 11.07 8.64 -2.33
C VAL A 18 9.94 7.81 -2.96
N TYR A 19 9.68 6.60 -2.43
CA TYR A 19 8.59 5.75 -2.95
C TYR A 19 7.19 6.25 -2.60
N SER A 20 7.04 7.25 -1.72
CA SER A 20 5.72 7.83 -1.40
C SER A 20 5.09 8.61 -2.56
N GLN A 21 5.90 8.97 -3.56
CA GLN A 21 5.50 9.82 -4.70
C GLN A 21 4.94 11.20 -4.31
N ALA A 22 5.00 11.56 -3.03
CA ALA A 22 4.48 12.82 -2.51
C ALA A 22 5.21 14.06 -3.08
N TRP A 23 6.38 13.87 -3.66
CA TRP A 23 7.18 14.91 -4.32
C TRP A 23 6.77 15.15 -5.77
N VAL A 24 6.03 14.21 -6.41
CA VAL A 24 5.70 14.26 -7.83
C VAL A 24 4.79 15.44 -8.14
N PHE A 25 3.64 15.50 -7.49
CA PHE A 25 2.66 16.57 -7.73
C PHE A 25 3.21 17.99 -7.41
N PRO A 26 3.88 18.24 -6.27
CA PRO A 26 4.47 19.54 -6.00
C PRO A 26 5.53 20.00 -7.00
N LEU A 27 6.26 19.08 -7.63
CA LEU A 27 7.32 19.42 -8.60
C LEU A 27 6.80 19.55 -10.01
N MET A 28 5.78 18.82 -10.43
CA MET A 28 5.38 18.67 -11.81
C MET A 28 3.94 19.13 -12.11
N GLY A 29 3.14 19.41 -11.08
CA GLY A 29 1.74 19.80 -11.24
C GLY A 29 0.86 18.67 -11.79
N GLU A 30 -0.29 19.05 -12.38
CA GLU A 30 -1.30 18.11 -12.89
C GLU A 30 -0.87 17.36 -14.18
N GLN A 31 0.14 17.88 -14.88
CA GLN A 31 0.69 17.27 -16.10
C GLN A 31 1.71 16.15 -15.83
N ALA A 32 1.88 15.75 -14.59
CA ALA A 32 2.82 14.72 -14.20
C ALA A 32 2.38 13.34 -14.68
N ASP A 33 2.62 13.02 -15.93
CA ASP A 33 2.61 11.64 -16.40
C ASP A 33 3.86 10.92 -15.87
N THR A 34 3.68 10.21 -14.74
CA THR A 34 4.75 9.49 -14.06
C THR A 34 5.33 8.34 -14.91
N SER A 35 4.65 7.94 -15.97
CA SER A 35 5.05 6.81 -16.82
C SER A 35 6.10 7.19 -17.87
N GLN A 36 6.14 8.46 -18.30
CA GLN A 36 6.89 8.87 -19.49
C GLN A 36 8.13 9.73 -19.22
N GLY A 37 8.23 10.38 -18.07
CA GLY A 37 9.32 11.31 -17.77
C GLY A 37 10.66 10.66 -17.45
N GLY A 38 11.70 10.85 -18.27
CA GLY A 38 13.07 10.44 -17.95
C GLY A 38 13.57 11.02 -16.61
N LEU A 39 13.20 12.27 -16.32
CA LEU A 39 13.52 12.95 -15.07
C LEU A 39 12.86 12.26 -13.86
N ILE A 40 11.56 11.94 -13.96
CA ILE A 40 10.85 11.25 -12.88
C ILE A 40 11.51 9.90 -12.57
N ARG A 41 11.87 9.14 -13.61
CA ARG A 41 12.57 7.85 -13.45
C ARG A 41 13.92 8.04 -12.75
N ALA A 42 14.67 9.07 -13.10
CA ALA A 42 15.96 9.37 -12.48
C ALA A 42 15.83 9.70 -10.97
N LEU A 43 14.73 10.32 -10.55
CA LEU A 43 14.48 10.67 -9.15
C LEU A 43 14.22 9.45 -8.24
N TYR A 44 13.94 8.26 -8.80
CA TYR A 44 13.87 7.02 -8.02
C TYR A 44 15.24 6.33 -7.84
N LEU A 45 16.25 6.67 -8.65
CA LEU A 45 17.57 6.03 -8.58
C LEU A 45 18.20 6.11 -7.17
N PRO A 46 18.10 7.21 -6.40
CA PRO A 46 18.60 7.25 -5.03
C PRO A 46 17.94 6.23 -4.10
N ALA A 47 16.63 5.95 -4.27
CA ALA A 47 15.96 4.91 -3.49
C ALA A 47 16.42 3.51 -3.87
N TYR A 48 16.64 3.25 -5.17
CA TYR A 48 17.23 2.00 -5.63
C TYR A 48 18.63 1.80 -5.06
N ALA A 49 19.47 2.84 -5.14
CA ALA A 49 20.81 2.82 -4.55
C ALA A 49 20.77 2.55 -3.04
N ALA A 50 19.88 3.20 -2.30
CA ALA A 50 19.69 2.95 -0.87
C ALA A 50 19.28 1.48 -0.61
N GLY A 51 18.37 0.91 -1.40
CA GLY A 51 17.98 -0.50 -1.30
C GLY A 51 19.17 -1.45 -1.52
N PHE A 52 19.99 -1.22 -2.56
CA PHE A 52 21.20 -2.01 -2.83
C PHE A 52 22.28 -1.84 -1.77
N LEU A 53 22.49 -0.63 -1.26
CA LEU A 53 23.42 -0.39 -0.16
C LEU A 53 23.00 -1.14 1.11
N LEU A 54 21.71 -1.09 1.44
CA LEU A 54 21.16 -1.85 2.56
C LEU A 54 21.29 -3.36 2.36
N LEU A 55 21.09 -3.87 1.13
CA LEU A 55 21.34 -5.27 0.78
C LEU A 55 22.81 -5.65 0.99
N ALA A 56 23.75 -4.83 0.48
CA ALA A 56 25.19 -5.11 0.53
C ALA A 56 25.71 -5.31 1.97
N VAL A 57 25.09 -4.65 2.94
CA VAL A 57 25.47 -4.80 4.36
C VAL A 57 25.11 -6.18 4.95
N SER A 58 24.07 -6.86 4.46
CA SER A 58 23.65 -8.16 4.99
C SER A 58 22.90 -9.00 3.94
N PRO A 59 23.56 -9.39 2.84
CA PRO A 59 22.90 -10.09 1.73
C PRO A 59 22.32 -11.45 2.15
N GLY A 60 23.03 -12.20 3.00
CA GLY A 60 22.59 -13.50 3.47
C GLY A 60 21.29 -13.47 4.28
N ALA A 61 21.11 -12.46 5.13
CA ALA A 61 19.86 -12.31 5.89
C ALA A 61 18.67 -11.98 4.98
N THR A 62 18.89 -11.08 4.01
CA THR A 62 17.87 -10.66 3.05
C THR A 62 17.44 -11.84 2.17
N PHE A 63 18.41 -12.61 1.66
CA PHE A 63 18.12 -13.80 0.86
C PHE A 63 17.37 -14.88 1.64
N GLN A 64 17.80 -15.17 2.88
CA GLN A 64 17.12 -16.14 3.74
C GLN A 64 15.70 -15.70 4.12
N ALA A 65 15.49 -14.41 4.37
CA ALA A 65 14.15 -13.87 4.62
C ALA A 65 13.23 -14.01 3.40
N LEU A 66 13.78 -13.77 2.19
CA LEU A 66 13.05 -13.94 0.92
C LEU A 66 12.67 -15.40 0.70
N LEU A 67 13.57 -16.36 0.96
CA LEU A 67 13.29 -17.79 0.80
C LEU A 67 12.17 -18.32 1.70
N ARG A 68 11.83 -17.61 2.78
CA ARG A 68 10.67 -17.93 3.62
C ARG A 68 9.34 -17.43 3.04
N GLN A 69 9.37 -16.81 1.86
CA GLN A 69 8.21 -16.27 1.16
C GLN A 69 8.10 -16.88 -0.25
N PRO A 70 7.79 -18.20 -0.38
CA PRO A 70 7.79 -18.87 -1.67
C PRO A 70 6.77 -18.28 -2.65
N PHE A 71 5.61 -17.82 -2.18
CA PHE A 71 4.62 -17.20 -3.06
C PHE A 71 5.02 -15.79 -3.51
N LEU A 72 5.80 -15.03 -2.71
CA LEU A 72 6.41 -13.79 -3.18
C LEU A 72 7.42 -14.09 -4.29
N VAL A 73 8.27 -15.09 -4.10
CA VAL A 73 9.25 -15.48 -5.12
C VAL A 73 8.54 -15.89 -6.42
N ALA A 74 7.50 -16.73 -6.32
CA ALA A 74 6.70 -17.14 -7.47
C ALA A 74 6.03 -15.94 -8.17
N LEU A 75 5.43 -15.01 -7.41
CA LEU A 75 4.85 -13.79 -7.95
C LEU A 75 5.87 -12.93 -8.69
N MET A 76 7.05 -12.71 -8.10
CA MET A 76 8.10 -11.91 -8.74
C MET A 76 8.66 -12.58 -10.00
N LEU A 77 8.82 -13.92 -10.00
CA LEU A 77 9.19 -14.66 -11.20
C LEU A 77 8.15 -14.51 -12.32
N LEU A 78 6.86 -14.52 -11.97
CA LEU A 78 5.77 -14.31 -12.93
C LEU A 78 5.75 -12.88 -13.46
N VAL A 79 6.00 -11.88 -12.59
CA VAL A 79 6.17 -10.47 -13.00
C VAL A 79 7.28 -10.37 -14.06
N ALA A 80 8.43 -11.01 -13.85
CA ALA A 80 9.52 -11.02 -14.83
C ALA A 80 9.14 -11.78 -16.11
N ALA A 81 8.54 -12.97 -15.97
CA ALA A 81 8.13 -13.79 -17.11
C ALA A 81 7.07 -13.10 -17.98
N SER A 82 6.26 -12.18 -17.41
CA SER A 82 5.25 -11.44 -18.17
C SER A 82 5.82 -10.61 -19.32
N THR A 83 7.11 -10.31 -19.29
CA THR A 83 7.83 -9.66 -20.39
C THR A 83 7.78 -10.51 -21.69
N LEU A 84 7.73 -11.85 -21.58
CA LEU A 84 7.74 -12.76 -22.73
C LEU A 84 6.46 -12.70 -23.59
N TRP A 85 5.33 -12.29 -22.99
CA TRP A 85 4.04 -12.20 -23.68
C TRP A 85 3.44 -10.80 -23.65
N SER A 86 4.19 -9.82 -23.16
CA SER A 86 3.75 -8.43 -23.07
C SER A 86 3.47 -7.84 -24.43
N ILE A 87 2.44 -6.97 -24.50
CA ILE A 87 2.15 -6.14 -25.69
C ILE A 87 3.17 -5.01 -25.89
N ALA A 88 3.97 -4.68 -24.84
CA ALA A 88 5.04 -3.70 -24.88
C ALA A 88 6.24 -4.20 -24.05
N PRO A 89 7.03 -5.18 -24.55
CA PRO A 89 8.07 -5.86 -23.79
C PRO A 89 9.12 -4.91 -23.19
N ASP A 90 9.55 -3.90 -23.93
CA ASP A 90 10.54 -2.93 -23.45
C ASP A 90 10.05 -2.09 -22.29
N GLN A 91 8.76 -1.74 -22.29
CA GLN A 91 8.15 -0.99 -21.19
C GLN A 91 7.94 -1.90 -19.98
N THR A 92 7.46 -3.13 -20.21
CA THR A 92 7.32 -4.14 -19.18
C THR A 92 8.66 -4.41 -18.50
N LEU A 93 9.75 -4.60 -19.26
CA LEU A 93 11.08 -4.87 -18.69
C LEU A 93 11.56 -3.74 -17.76
N ARG A 94 11.37 -2.48 -18.17
CA ARG A 94 11.70 -1.32 -17.31
C ARG A 94 10.88 -1.30 -16.02
N ARG A 95 9.58 -1.63 -16.09
CA ARG A 95 8.69 -1.67 -14.92
C ARG A 95 8.96 -2.86 -14.03
N VAL A 96 9.33 -3.99 -14.61
CA VAL A 96 9.82 -5.18 -13.88
C VAL A 96 11.05 -4.81 -13.06
N PHE A 97 12.05 -4.13 -13.66
CA PHE A 97 13.23 -3.67 -12.92
C PHE A 97 12.84 -2.77 -11.73
N ALA A 98 11.96 -1.78 -11.94
CA ALA A 98 11.48 -0.91 -10.87
C ALA A 98 10.69 -1.67 -9.79
N ALA A 99 9.90 -2.68 -10.17
CA ALA A 99 9.18 -3.55 -9.24
C ALA A 99 10.14 -4.39 -8.38
N TYR A 100 11.21 -4.92 -8.96
CA TYR A 100 12.25 -5.63 -8.22
C TYR A 100 13.01 -4.72 -7.26
N CYS A 101 13.33 -3.49 -7.66
CA CYS A 101 13.94 -2.50 -6.75
C CYS A 101 13.01 -2.15 -5.59
N SER A 102 11.72 -2.00 -5.85
CA SER A 102 10.70 -1.75 -4.81
C SER A 102 10.57 -2.96 -3.88
N ALA A 103 10.53 -4.18 -4.43
CA ALA A 103 10.47 -5.42 -3.66
C ALA A 103 11.72 -5.60 -2.78
N LEU A 104 12.90 -5.32 -3.33
CA LEU A 104 14.16 -5.33 -2.58
C LEU A 104 14.07 -4.39 -1.36
N GLY A 105 13.55 -3.16 -1.54
CA GLY A 105 13.34 -2.20 -0.45
C GLY A 105 12.54 -2.81 0.70
N GLY A 106 11.39 -3.44 0.41
CA GLY A 106 10.56 -4.08 1.42
C GLY A 106 11.24 -5.25 2.14
N VAL A 107 11.89 -6.15 1.37
CA VAL A 107 12.59 -7.31 1.91
C VAL A 107 13.76 -6.90 2.81
N VAL A 108 14.53 -5.88 2.40
CA VAL A 108 15.65 -5.35 3.17
C VAL A 108 15.17 -4.74 4.48
N LEU A 109 14.13 -3.94 4.47
CA LEU A 109 13.53 -3.38 5.70
C LEU A 109 13.13 -4.49 6.67
N ALA A 110 12.42 -5.52 6.19
CA ALA A 110 11.98 -6.66 6.99
C ALA A 110 13.12 -7.45 7.61
N SER A 111 14.19 -7.73 6.82
CA SER A 111 15.31 -8.57 7.25
C SER A 111 16.22 -7.89 8.26
N ARG A 112 16.17 -6.56 8.39
CA ARG A 112 17.09 -5.76 9.20
C ARG A 112 16.48 -5.08 10.41
N LEU A 113 15.19 -4.73 10.34
CA LEU A 113 14.51 -3.97 11.38
C LEU A 113 13.66 -4.90 12.24
N LYS A 114 13.75 -4.74 13.57
CA LYS A 114 12.79 -5.33 14.49
C LYS A 114 11.42 -4.70 14.28
N TRP A 115 10.36 -5.33 14.76
CA TRP A 115 9.00 -4.79 14.64
C TRP A 115 8.87 -3.36 15.16
N SER A 116 9.46 -3.09 16.33
CA SER A 116 9.45 -1.73 16.90
C SER A 116 10.24 -0.73 16.06
N GLU A 117 11.37 -1.14 15.47
CA GLU A 117 12.19 -0.30 14.59
C GLU A 117 11.49 -0.07 13.25
N LEU A 118 10.86 -1.10 12.66
CA LEU A 118 10.09 -0.99 11.42
C LEU A 118 8.90 -0.04 11.58
N ALA A 119 8.16 -0.17 12.70
CA ALA A 119 7.05 0.73 13.01
C ALA A 119 7.51 2.18 13.17
N GLU A 120 8.65 2.43 13.83
CA GLU A 120 9.20 3.79 13.99
C GLU A 120 9.73 4.36 12.67
N VAL A 121 10.39 3.57 11.84
CA VAL A 121 10.88 4.01 10.52
C VAL A 121 9.72 4.35 9.59
N ALA A 122 8.72 3.47 9.49
CA ALA A 122 7.52 3.75 8.71
C ALA A 122 6.75 4.94 9.29
N GLY A 123 6.56 4.98 10.62
CA GLY A 123 5.93 6.10 11.31
C GLY A 123 6.64 7.43 11.07
N ALA A 124 7.98 7.45 11.05
CA ALA A 124 8.76 8.67 10.76
C ALA A 124 8.55 9.15 9.31
N ALA A 125 8.50 8.24 8.35
CA ALA A 125 8.17 8.62 6.97
C ALA A 125 6.77 9.24 6.88
N PHE A 126 5.76 8.62 7.51
CA PHE A 126 4.41 9.19 7.55
C PHE A 126 4.31 10.50 8.34
N ALA A 127 5.08 10.65 9.42
CA ALA A 127 5.14 11.91 10.18
C ALA A 127 5.69 13.06 9.33
N VAL A 128 6.75 12.82 8.55
CA VAL A 128 7.30 13.80 7.60
C VAL A 128 6.25 14.15 6.55
N LEU A 129 5.61 13.15 5.93
CA LEU A 129 4.56 13.36 4.93
C LEU A 129 3.35 14.13 5.50
N ALA A 130 2.96 13.85 6.74
CA ALA A 130 1.86 14.54 7.41
C ALA A 130 2.20 16.01 7.68
N VAL A 131 3.40 16.29 8.22
CA VAL A 131 3.85 17.68 8.49
C VAL A 131 3.96 18.47 7.18
N MET A 132 4.56 17.89 6.15
CA MET A 132 4.70 18.55 4.85
C MET A 132 3.34 18.74 4.16
N SER A 133 2.39 17.81 4.29
CA SER A 133 1.02 17.96 3.76
C SER A 133 0.26 19.07 4.50
N LEU A 134 0.41 19.17 5.82
CA LEU A 134 -0.15 20.29 6.60
C LEU A 134 0.46 21.61 6.14
N ALA A 135 1.79 21.67 6.01
CA ALA A 135 2.48 22.87 5.55
C ALA A 135 2.02 23.27 4.13
N ALA A 136 1.88 22.33 3.22
CA ALA A 136 1.36 22.59 1.88
C ALA A 136 -0.08 23.15 1.92
N ALA A 137 -0.96 22.58 2.73
CA ALA A 137 -2.34 23.06 2.83
C ALA A 137 -2.45 24.46 3.46
N VAL A 138 -1.60 24.79 4.44
CA VAL A 138 -1.67 26.07 5.17
C VAL A 138 -0.86 27.17 4.46
N ALA A 139 0.37 26.87 4.04
CA ALA A 139 1.26 27.86 3.46
C ALA A 139 1.13 27.98 1.92
N LEU A 140 0.71 26.93 1.23
CA LEU A 140 0.57 26.86 -0.23
C LEU A 140 -0.79 26.26 -0.61
N PRO A 141 -1.93 26.95 -0.35
CA PRO A 141 -3.27 26.39 -0.57
C PRO A 141 -3.53 25.95 -2.02
N SER A 142 -2.91 26.58 -3.01
CA SER A 142 -2.99 26.18 -4.42
C SER A 142 -2.40 24.78 -4.67
N VAL A 143 -1.43 24.35 -3.84
CA VAL A 143 -0.85 23.00 -3.89
C VAL A 143 -1.61 22.06 -2.97
N GLY A 144 -1.85 22.45 -1.72
CA GLY A 144 -2.34 21.55 -0.68
C GLY A 144 -3.85 21.35 -0.65
N ILE A 145 -4.64 22.20 -1.34
CA ILE A 145 -6.12 22.18 -1.35
C ILE A 145 -6.62 22.10 -2.78
N MET A 146 -7.61 21.25 -3.04
CA MET A 146 -8.26 21.14 -4.35
C MET A 146 -9.11 22.37 -4.65
N GLN A 147 -9.02 22.90 -5.88
CA GLN A 147 -9.71 24.11 -6.28
C GLN A 147 -10.91 23.84 -7.22
N GLU A 148 -10.84 22.81 -8.05
CA GLU A 148 -11.78 22.57 -9.14
C GLU A 148 -12.80 21.46 -8.83
N ILE A 149 -12.39 20.19 -8.85
CA ILE A 149 -13.32 19.04 -8.79
C ILE A 149 -13.96 18.88 -7.40
N PHE A 150 -13.21 19.15 -6.32
CA PHE A 150 -13.67 19.09 -4.93
C PHE A 150 -13.17 20.32 -4.16
N PRO A 151 -13.71 21.53 -4.41
CA PRO A 151 -13.23 22.76 -3.80
C PRO A 151 -13.19 22.68 -2.28
N GLY A 152 -12.05 23.06 -1.69
CA GLY A 152 -11.85 23.06 -0.24
C GLY A 152 -11.39 21.71 0.36
N ALA A 153 -11.45 20.60 -0.37
CA ALA A 153 -10.92 19.34 0.10
C ALA A 153 -9.37 19.36 0.09
N TRP A 154 -8.73 18.91 1.17
CA TRP A 154 -7.28 18.86 1.25
C TRP A 154 -6.74 17.67 0.46
N ARG A 155 -5.69 17.92 -0.33
CA ARG A 155 -4.92 16.91 -1.09
C ARG A 155 -3.47 16.79 -0.60
N GLY A 156 -3.00 17.75 0.20
CA GLY A 156 -1.64 17.77 0.74
C GLY A 156 -0.58 17.79 -0.36
N LEU A 157 0.27 16.78 -0.39
CA LEU A 157 1.35 16.62 -1.36
C LEU A 157 0.96 15.79 -2.58
N TRP A 158 -0.25 15.23 -2.65
CA TRP A 158 -0.70 14.40 -3.78
C TRP A 158 -1.66 15.16 -4.68
N SER A 159 -1.92 14.62 -5.85
CA SER A 159 -2.84 15.21 -6.83
C SER A 159 -4.30 15.19 -6.37
N GLU A 160 -4.68 14.22 -5.53
CA GLU A 160 -6.06 13.96 -5.14
C GLU A 160 -6.27 13.81 -3.63
N LYS A 161 -7.46 14.23 -3.17
CA LYS A 161 -7.89 14.11 -1.78
C LYS A 161 -7.92 12.67 -1.26
N ASN A 162 -8.27 11.70 -2.12
CA ASN A 162 -8.33 10.27 -1.75
C ASN A 162 -6.93 9.73 -1.47
N ALA A 163 -5.92 10.17 -2.21
CA ALA A 163 -4.53 9.80 -1.96
C ALA A 163 -4.04 10.33 -0.61
N LEU A 164 -4.30 11.62 -0.30
CA LEU A 164 -3.99 12.15 1.04
C LEU A 164 -4.70 11.36 2.14
N GLY A 165 -6.02 11.23 2.03
CA GLY A 165 -6.84 10.59 3.06
C GLY A 165 -6.45 9.13 3.29
N GLY A 166 -6.29 8.34 2.23
CA GLY A 166 -5.90 6.93 2.30
C GLY A 166 -4.51 6.74 2.91
N ASN A 167 -3.54 7.53 2.46
CA ASN A 167 -2.19 7.49 3.01
C ASN A 167 -2.16 7.91 4.48
N MET A 168 -2.92 8.93 4.88
CA MET A 168 -2.97 9.37 6.28
C MET A 168 -3.73 8.37 7.17
N ALA A 169 -4.77 7.70 6.69
CA ALA A 169 -5.44 6.61 7.41
C ALA A 169 -4.47 5.43 7.65
N LEU A 170 -3.67 5.07 6.65
CA LEU A 170 -2.61 4.07 6.80
C LEU A 170 -1.52 4.55 7.77
N GLY A 171 -1.11 5.81 7.67
CA GLY A 171 -0.16 6.47 8.57
C GLY A 171 -0.64 6.48 10.02
N PHE A 172 -1.93 6.74 10.25
CA PHE A 172 -2.54 6.65 11.58
C PHE A 172 -2.37 5.25 12.19
N ALA A 173 -2.67 4.20 11.42
CA ALA A 173 -2.53 2.82 11.88
C ALA A 173 -1.07 2.47 12.21
N ILE A 174 -0.12 2.91 11.38
CA ILE A 174 1.32 2.66 11.57
C ILE A 174 1.87 3.44 12.77
N MET A 175 1.53 4.72 12.91
CA MET A 175 1.99 5.55 14.03
C MET A 175 1.34 5.12 15.35
N GLY A 176 0.07 4.69 15.32
CA GLY A 176 -0.57 4.01 16.44
C GLY A 176 0.16 2.72 16.84
N ALA A 177 0.55 1.91 15.86
CA ALA A 177 1.37 0.71 16.10
C ALA A 177 2.74 1.06 16.70
N ALA A 178 3.41 2.11 16.21
CA ALA A 178 4.67 2.60 16.76
C ALA A 178 4.51 3.04 18.24
N ALA A 179 3.39 3.69 18.57
CA ALA A 179 3.06 4.07 19.95
C ALA A 179 2.88 2.85 20.86
N MET A 180 2.26 1.77 20.36
CA MET A 180 2.05 0.53 21.12
C MET A 180 3.34 -0.28 21.27
N LEU A 181 4.21 -0.29 20.27
CA LEU A 181 5.47 -1.04 20.27
C LEU A 181 6.62 -0.31 21.00
N ASN A 182 6.52 1.03 21.15
CA ASN A 182 7.57 1.87 21.78
C ASN A 182 6.99 2.74 22.90
N PRO A 183 6.75 2.19 24.11
CA PRO A 183 6.10 2.90 25.20
C PRO A 183 6.79 4.20 25.63
N ARG A 184 8.13 4.30 25.47
CA ARG A 184 8.92 5.50 25.84
C ARG A 184 8.61 6.70 24.93
N ARG A 185 8.19 6.47 23.69
CA ARG A 185 7.89 7.49 22.67
C ARG A 185 6.40 7.55 22.32
N ARG A 186 5.55 6.84 23.06
CA ARG A 186 4.14 6.65 22.70
C ARG A 186 3.39 7.96 22.50
N MET A 187 3.68 8.98 23.31
CA MET A 187 3.00 10.29 23.22
C MET A 187 3.36 11.02 21.94
N ILE A 188 4.63 10.91 21.50
CA ILE A 188 5.09 11.48 20.22
C ILE A 188 4.33 10.82 19.06
N TRP A 189 4.26 9.49 19.06
CA TRP A 189 3.58 8.75 18.00
C TRP A 189 2.07 8.98 17.97
N TRP A 190 1.43 9.08 19.13
CA TRP A 190 0.01 9.45 19.20
C TRP A 190 -0.23 10.89 18.76
N GLY A 191 0.69 11.83 19.00
CA GLY A 191 0.63 13.19 18.47
C GLY A 191 0.63 13.21 16.94
N PHE A 192 1.56 12.47 16.31
CA PHE A 192 1.58 12.35 14.84
C PHE A 192 0.39 11.56 14.28
N ALA A 193 -0.09 10.54 14.99
CA ALA A 193 -1.33 9.86 14.63
C ALA A 193 -2.52 10.83 14.66
N GLY A 194 -2.60 11.72 15.66
CA GLY A 194 -3.60 12.79 15.72
C GLY A 194 -3.51 13.76 14.54
N LEU A 195 -2.30 14.09 14.09
CA LEU A 195 -2.12 14.87 12.87
C LEU A 195 -2.62 14.13 11.62
N ALA A 196 -2.31 12.83 11.50
CA ALA A 196 -2.80 12.02 10.39
C ALA A 196 -4.34 11.88 10.41
N LEU A 197 -4.95 11.76 11.60
CA LEU A 197 -6.39 11.82 11.78
C LEU A 197 -6.96 13.14 11.24
N LEU A 198 -6.40 14.28 11.65
CA LEU A 198 -6.81 15.60 11.18
C LEU A 198 -6.76 15.69 9.65
N LEU A 199 -5.64 15.28 9.04
CA LEU A 199 -5.46 15.33 7.58
C LEU A 199 -6.45 14.40 6.84
N THR A 200 -6.76 13.23 7.42
CA THR A 200 -7.78 12.33 6.88
C THR A 200 -9.16 13.00 6.90
N LEU A 201 -9.52 13.69 7.99
CA LEU A 201 -10.79 14.43 8.08
C LEU A 201 -10.85 15.58 7.06
N MET A 202 -9.76 16.36 6.95
CA MET A 202 -9.68 17.48 6.00
C MET A 202 -9.71 17.03 4.53
N SER A 203 -9.30 15.78 4.23
CA SER A 203 -9.43 15.23 2.88
C SER A 203 -10.86 15.03 2.43
N THR A 204 -11.83 15.02 3.34
CA THR A 204 -13.26 14.74 3.07
C THR A 204 -13.51 13.42 2.31
N SER A 205 -12.54 12.50 2.29
CA SER A 205 -12.65 11.22 1.61
C SER A 205 -13.41 10.20 2.47
N LYS A 206 -14.60 9.81 2.05
CA LYS A 206 -15.45 8.85 2.78
C LYS A 206 -14.76 7.48 2.94
N THR A 207 -14.10 6.99 1.89
CA THR A 207 -13.36 5.72 1.92
C THR A 207 -12.20 5.78 2.92
N SER A 208 -11.51 6.93 3.00
CA SER A 208 -10.41 7.12 3.94
C SER A 208 -10.86 7.17 5.39
N LEU A 209 -12.07 7.70 5.67
CA LEU A 209 -12.67 7.65 6.99
C LEU A 209 -13.00 6.22 7.43
N VAL A 210 -13.51 5.40 6.51
CA VAL A 210 -13.70 3.96 6.77
C VAL A 210 -12.36 3.27 7.05
N ALA A 211 -11.34 3.54 6.25
CA ALA A 211 -9.99 3.02 6.45
C ALA A 211 -9.42 3.40 7.83
N LEU A 212 -9.61 4.67 8.24
CA LEU A 212 -9.19 5.17 9.55
C LEU A 212 -9.91 4.44 10.70
N ALA A 213 -11.24 4.29 10.60
CA ALA A 213 -12.04 3.59 11.59
C ALA A 213 -11.63 2.12 11.73
N LEU A 214 -11.38 1.44 10.60
CA LEU A 214 -10.88 0.07 10.57
C LEU A 214 -9.47 -0.04 11.17
N GLY A 215 -8.57 0.91 10.89
CA GLY A 215 -7.23 0.97 11.47
C GLY A 215 -7.26 1.14 12.99
N LEU A 216 -8.09 2.06 13.50
CA LEU A 216 -8.31 2.26 14.94
C LEU A 216 -8.92 1.02 15.58
N GLY A 217 -9.98 0.46 14.97
CA GLY A 217 -10.63 -0.76 15.45
C GLY A 217 -9.66 -1.92 15.53
N ALA A 218 -8.76 -2.07 14.55
CA ALA A 218 -7.74 -3.10 14.54
C ALA A 218 -6.69 -2.91 15.65
N LEU A 219 -6.25 -1.67 15.94
CA LEU A 219 -5.36 -1.39 17.07
C LEU A 219 -6.00 -1.77 18.40
N ILE A 220 -7.27 -1.41 18.60
CA ILE A 220 -8.05 -1.76 19.79
C ILE A 220 -8.22 -3.29 19.87
N PHE A 221 -8.57 -3.93 18.76
CA PHE A 221 -8.74 -5.38 18.69
C PHE A 221 -7.47 -6.12 19.11
N VAL A 222 -6.30 -5.77 18.55
CA VAL A 222 -5.02 -6.38 18.95
C VAL A 222 -4.74 -6.15 20.44
N ALA A 223 -4.98 -4.92 20.94
CA ALA A 223 -4.78 -4.60 22.35
C ALA A 223 -5.64 -5.48 23.29
N ILE A 224 -6.88 -5.78 22.90
CA ILE A 224 -7.80 -6.63 23.67
C ILE A 224 -7.41 -8.11 23.56
N VAL A 225 -7.11 -8.61 22.35
CA VAL A 225 -6.65 -10.01 22.12
C VAL A 225 -5.44 -10.33 22.99
N ARG A 226 -4.58 -9.36 23.22
CA ARG A 226 -3.33 -9.55 23.99
C ARG A 226 -3.48 -9.42 25.51
N ARG A 227 -4.67 -9.09 26.03
CA ARG A 227 -4.89 -8.99 27.49
C ARG A 227 -4.96 -10.34 28.21
N GLY A 228 -5.42 -11.39 27.51
CA GLY A 228 -5.52 -12.72 28.12
C GLY A 228 -6.44 -13.69 27.37
N PRO A 229 -6.53 -14.96 27.82
CA PRO A 229 -7.30 -15.98 27.10
C PRO A 229 -8.81 -15.68 27.04
N ALA A 230 -9.42 -15.24 28.12
CA ALA A 230 -10.85 -14.97 28.18
C ALA A 230 -11.24 -13.79 27.28
N THR A 231 -10.50 -12.69 27.35
CA THR A 231 -10.74 -11.51 26.48
C THR A 231 -10.48 -11.84 25.02
N ARG A 232 -9.52 -12.71 24.74
CA ARG A 232 -9.21 -13.21 23.40
C ARG A 232 -10.41 -13.95 22.79
N VAL A 233 -10.97 -14.92 23.51
CA VAL A 233 -12.14 -15.67 23.02
C VAL A 233 -13.31 -14.72 22.79
N ALA A 234 -13.62 -13.85 23.76
CA ALA A 234 -14.74 -12.92 23.64
C ALA A 234 -14.61 -11.99 22.42
N ILE A 235 -13.43 -11.38 22.20
CA ILE A 235 -13.25 -10.44 21.09
C ILE A 235 -13.21 -11.14 19.73
N LEU A 236 -12.68 -12.38 19.64
CA LEU A 236 -12.73 -13.18 18.42
C LEU A 236 -14.18 -13.53 18.05
N TRP A 237 -15.00 -13.92 19.02
CA TRP A 237 -16.43 -14.15 18.80
C TRP A 237 -17.14 -12.87 18.31
N LEU A 238 -16.89 -11.73 18.96
CA LEU A 238 -17.43 -10.44 18.54
C LEU A 238 -16.97 -10.07 17.13
N ALA A 239 -15.71 -10.35 16.76
CA ALA A 239 -15.20 -10.10 15.41
C ALA A 239 -15.90 -11.01 14.38
N ILE A 240 -16.09 -12.29 14.65
CA ILE A 240 -16.81 -13.21 13.77
C ILE A 240 -18.25 -12.74 13.56
N VAL A 241 -18.95 -12.42 14.65
CA VAL A 241 -20.32 -11.90 14.59
C VAL A 241 -20.36 -10.57 13.84
N GLY A 242 -19.45 -9.64 14.12
CA GLY A 242 -19.37 -8.36 13.45
C GLY A 242 -19.12 -8.46 11.95
N VAL A 243 -18.21 -9.35 11.54
CA VAL A 243 -17.96 -9.64 10.11
C VAL A 243 -19.20 -10.28 9.47
N GLY A 244 -19.83 -11.25 10.14
CA GLY A 244 -21.05 -11.88 9.65
C GLY A 244 -22.21 -10.88 9.48
N MET A 245 -22.40 -10.01 10.46
CA MET A 245 -23.39 -8.92 10.37
C MET A 245 -23.05 -7.94 9.25
N GLY A 246 -21.78 -7.52 9.12
CA GLY A 246 -21.34 -6.62 8.06
C GLY A 246 -21.57 -7.21 6.67
N LEU A 247 -21.24 -8.49 6.46
CA LEU A 247 -21.54 -9.20 5.23
C LEU A 247 -23.04 -9.29 4.97
N GLY A 248 -23.84 -9.57 6.01
CA GLY A 248 -25.29 -9.57 5.90
C GLY A 248 -25.84 -8.21 5.46
N VAL A 249 -25.35 -7.14 6.04
CA VAL A 249 -25.73 -5.78 5.66
C VAL A 249 -25.36 -5.47 4.21
N VAL A 250 -24.15 -5.85 3.77
CA VAL A 250 -23.72 -5.67 2.37
C VAL A 250 -24.59 -6.48 1.40
N VAL A 251 -24.99 -7.70 1.77
CA VAL A 251 -25.80 -8.58 0.89
C VAL A 251 -27.27 -8.14 0.83
N PHE A 252 -27.83 -7.73 1.97
CA PHE A 252 -29.29 -7.49 2.09
C PHE A 252 -29.70 -6.02 2.14
N ALA A 253 -28.78 -5.09 2.35
CA ALA A 253 -29.04 -3.66 2.52
C ALA A 253 -28.03 -2.75 1.79
N ALA A 254 -27.40 -3.24 0.71
CA ALA A 254 -26.42 -2.48 -0.05
C ALA A 254 -26.99 -1.14 -0.54
N ASP A 255 -28.20 -1.15 -1.12
CA ASP A 255 -28.84 0.04 -1.66
C ASP A 255 -29.09 1.09 -0.57
N ALA A 256 -29.58 0.67 0.60
CA ALA A 256 -29.80 1.59 1.73
C ALA A 256 -28.50 2.22 2.25
N ILE A 257 -27.37 1.48 2.16
CA ILE A 257 -26.04 2.04 2.52
C ILE A 257 -25.58 3.04 1.47
N PHE A 258 -25.75 2.75 0.19
CA PHE A 258 -25.39 3.68 -0.90
C PHE A 258 -26.19 4.97 -0.80
N ASP A 259 -27.51 4.88 -0.55
CA ASP A 259 -28.38 6.03 -0.33
C ASP A 259 -27.93 6.87 0.88
N LEU A 260 -27.64 6.21 2.01
CA LEU A 260 -27.16 6.89 3.23
C LEU A 260 -25.81 7.59 3.02
N LEU A 261 -24.93 6.99 2.20
CA LEU A 261 -23.63 7.56 1.86
C LEU A 261 -23.72 8.66 0.79
N GLY A 262 -24.91 8.89 0.21
CA GLY A 262 -25.12 9.86 -0.86
C GLY A 262 -24.23 9.56 -2.07
N LYS A 263 -24.06 8.28 -2.38
CA LYS A 263 -23.33 7.80 -3.56
C LYS A 263 -24.31 7.09 -4.46
N ASP A 264 -24.32 7.45 -5.74
CA ASP A 264 -24.87 6.58 -6.75
C ASP A 264 -24.15 5.23 -6.72
N ALA A 265 -24.87 4.15 -6.97
CA ALA A 265 -24.34 2.78 -7.01
C ALA A 265 -23.18 2.63 -8.02
N THR A 266 -23.02 3.56 -8.94
CA THR A 266 -22.00 3.63 -10.00
C THR A 266 -20.59 3.94 -9.51
N LEU A 267 -20.34 4.12 -8.19
CA LEU A 267 -19.00 4.35 -7.64
C LEU A 267 -18.12 5.35 -8.43
N THR A 268 -18.74 6.43 -8.98
CA THR A 268 -18.05 7.50 -9.72
C THR A 268 -17.17 6.98 -10.89
N GLY A 269 -17.75 6.24 -11.82
CA GLY A 269 -17.08 5.72 -13.03
C GLY A 269 -16.30 4.42 -12.85
N ARG A 270 -16.20 3.87 -11.63
CA ARG A 270 -15.45 2.61 -11.40
C ARG A 270 -16.16 1.40 -11.99
N THR A 271 -17.49 1.37 -11.98
CA THR A 271 -18.28 0.29 -12.57
C THR A 271 -18.06 0.20 -14.07
N GLU A 272 -17.98 1.33 -14.75
CA GLU A 272 -17.68 1.43 -16.17
C GLU A 272 -16.25 0.96 -16.47
N ILE A 273 -15.27 1.39 -15.68
CA ILE A 273 -13.89 0.94 -15.80
C ILE A 273 -13.80 -0.58 -15.60
N TRP A 274 -14.48 -1.11 -14.57
CA TRP A 274 -14.44 -2.55 -14.28
C TRP A 274 -15.13 -3.38 -15.35
N ALA A 275 -16.26 -2.94 -15.88
CA ALA A 275 -16.92 -3.59 -17.00
C ALA A 275 -16.02 -3.64 -18.24
N ALA A 276 -15.41 -2.52 -18.61
CA ALA A 276 -14.47 -2.43 -19.70
C ALA A 276 -13.22 -3.30 -19.46
N ALA A 277 -12.69 -3.31 -18.24
CA ALA A 277 -11.56 -4.15 -17.84
C ALA A 277 -11.90 -5.64 -17.95
N MET A 278 -13.11 -6.06 -17.54
CA MET A 278 -13.54 -7.47 -17.65
C MET A 278 -13.66 -7.91 -19.11
N THR A 279 -14.07 -7.03 -20.02
CA THR A 279 -14.05 -7.31 -21.48
C THR A 279 -12.63 -7.57 -21.97
N GLN A 280 -11.65 -6.77 -21.52
CA GLN A 280 -10.25 -7.01 -21.86
C GLN A 280 -9.69 -8.29 -21.26
N ILE A 281 -10.01 -8.59 -20.01
CA ILE A 281 -9.62 -9.85 -19.34
C ILE A 281 -10.12 -11.07 -20.12
N GLN A 282 -11.35 -11.05 -20.62
CA GLN A 282 -11.92 -12.16 -21.40
C GLN A 282 -11.13 -12.43 -22.69
N SER A 283 -10.48 -11.41 -23.27
CA SER A 283 -9.65 -11.58 -24.47
C SER A 283 -8.31 -12.27 -24.19
N ARG A 284 -7.76 -12.12 -22.97
CA ARG A 284 -6.49 -12.74 -22.53
C ARG A 284 -6.54 -13.23 -21.08
N PRO A 285 -7.40 -14.19 -20.75
CA PRO A 285 -7.73 -14.56 -19.36
C PRO A 285 -6.55 -15.20 -18.61
N TRP A 286 -5.66 -15.91 -19.32
CA TRP A 286 -4.59 -16.71 -18.69
C TRP A 286 -3.32 -15.91 -18.42
N THR A 287 -2.90 -15.06 -19.33
CA THR A 287 -1.58 -14.39 -19.30
C THR A 287 -1.69 -12.86 -19.16
N GLY A 288 -2.86 -12.28 -19.45
CA GLY A 288 -3.03 -10.83 -19.51
C GLY A 288 -2.21 -10.18 -20.62
N PHE A 289 -1.92 -8.89 -20.47
CA PHE A 289 -1.30 -8.06 -21.48
C PHE A 289 0.19 -7.73 -21.22
N GLY A 290 0.75 -8.17 -20.10
CA GLY A 290 2.07 -7.82 -19.61
C GLY A 290 1.98 -6.89 -18.40
N PHE A 291 2.94 -7.03 -17.47
CA PHE A 291 2.97 -6.28 -16.23
C PHE A 291 3.08 -4.77 -16.47
N GLY A 292 2.08 -4.04 -15.96
CA GLY A 292 2.06 -2.58 -15.88
C GLY A 292 1.73 -1.84 -17.17
N VAL A 293 1.56 -2.48 -18.34
CA VAL A 293 1.45 -1.79 -19.66
C VAL A 293 0.03 -1.57 -20.18
N VAL A 294 -0.98 -2.02 -19.44
CA VAL A 294 -2.38 -1.99 -19.91
C VAL A 294 -2.92 -0.56 -20.09
N TRP A 295 -2.43 0.37 -19.26
CA TRP A 295 -2.89 1.77 -19.21
C TRP A 295 -2.05 2.72 -20.05
N ASP A 296 -1.17 2.17 -20.90
CA ASP A 296 -0.36 2.99 -21.82
C ASP A 296 -1.09 3.24 -23.12
N ASP A 297 -0.88 4.43 -23.68
CA ASP A 297 -1.33 4.74 -25.05
C ASP A 297 -0.40 4.05 -26.06
N LEU A 298 -0.78 2.84 -26.44
CA LEU A 298 -0.07 2.01 -27.42
C LEU A 298 -0.79 1.98 -28.78
N GLY A 299 -1.66 2.92 -29.01
CA GLY A 299 -2.41 3.06 -30.27
C GLY A 299 -3.86 2.60 -30.22
N PRO A 300 -4.62 2.73 -31.32
CA PRO A 300 -6.08 2.63 -31.34
C PRO A 300 -6.63 1.21 -31.04
N TRP A 301 -5.81 0.20 -31.12
CA TRP A 301 -6.18 -1.20 -30.88
C TRP A 301 -5.70 -1.72 -29.51
N ALA A 302 -4.97 -0.88 -28.77
CA ALA A 302 -4.49 -1.23 -27.43
C ALA A 302 -5.65 -1.32 -26.42
N PRO A 303 -5.46 -2.05 -25.30
CA PRO A 303 -6.47 -2.21 -24.27
C PRO A 303 -7.02 -0.88 -23.75
N LEU A 304 -6.16 0.12 -23.49
CA LEU A 304 -6.58 1.43 -23.02
C LEU A 304 -7.54 2.11 -23.99
N ALA A 305 -7.23 2.10 -25.29
CA ALA A 305 -8.10 2.72 -26.29
C ALA A 305 -9.47 2.03 -26.41
N GLN A 306 -9.52 0.71 -26.20
CA GLN A 306 -10.77 -0.04 -26.17
C GLN A 306 -11.56 0.27 -24.88
N MET A 307 -10.90 0.24 -23.72
CA MET A 307 -11.54 0.59 -22.45
C MET A 307 -12.03 2.04 -22.43
N THR A 308 -11.32 2.97 -23.08
CA THR A 308 -11.76 4.36 -23.25
C THR A 308 -13.06 4.46 -24.03
N ARG A 309 -13.22 3.66 -25.09
CA ARG A 309 -14.48 3.62 -25.86
C ARG A 309 -15.62 3.00 -25.05
N ASP A 310 -15.33 1.94 -24.32
CA ASP A 310 -16.35 1.19 -23.55
C ASP A 310 -16.81 1.98 -22.31
N ALA A 311 -15.89 2.66 -21.62
CA ALA A 311 -16.17 3.46 -20.43
C ALA A 311 -16.68 4.88 -20.74
N GLY A 312 -16.44 5.40 -21.96
CA GLY A 312 -16.81 6.77 -22.35
C GLY A 312 -15.84 7.87 -21.86
N PHE A 313 -14.76 7.50 -21.20
CA PHE A 313 -13.67 8.39 -20.76
C PHE A 313 -12.36 7.59 -20.67
N THR A 314 -11.21 8.26 -20.65
CA THR A 314 -9.90 7.60 -20.54
C THR A 314 -9.56 7.27 -19.07
N PRO A 315 -9.61 6.00 -18.67
CA PRO A 315 -9.24 5.60 -17.31
C PRO A 315 -7.71 5.59 -17.17
N GLN A 316 -7.22 5.94 -15.97
CA GLN A 316 -5.78 5.91 -15.68
C GLN A 316 -5.33 4.59 -15.04
N HIS A 317 -6.24 3.92 -14.31
CA HIS A 317 -6.04 2.61 -13.67
C HIS A 317 -7.39 2.03 -13.21
N ALA A 318 -7.40 0.75 -12.80
CA ALA A 318 -8.63 0.08 -12.42
C ALA A 318 -9.21 0.52 -11.06
N HIS A 319 -8.48 1.27 -10.23
CA HIS A 319 -8.82 1.52 -8.82
C HIS A 319 -9.15 0.23 -8.04
N ASN A 320 -8.50 -0.87 -8.42
CA ASN A 320 -8.65 -2.18 -7.81
C ASN A 320 -7.43 -3.04 -8.12
N SER A 321 -6.63 -3.31 -7.11
CA SER A 321 -5.38 -4.05 -7.27
C SER A 321 -5.57 -5.48 -7.80
N TRP A 322 -6.72 -6.11 -7.52
CA TRP A 322 -7.00 -7.48 -7.96
C TRP A 322 -7.29 -7.54 -9.47
N ILE A 323 -8.06 -6.57 -9.97
CA ILE A 323 -8.34 -6.41 -11.41
C ILE A 323 -7.03 -6.07 -12.15
N GLU A 324 -6.16 -5.23 -11.57
CA GLU A 324 -4.85 -4.91 -12.15
C GLU A 324 -3.99 -6.15 -12.38
N GLN A 325 -3.94 -7.06 -11.38
CA GLN A 325 -3.14 -8.28 -11.53
C GLN A 325 -3.72 -9.19 -12.61
N TRP A 326 -5.05 -9.26 -12.71
CA TRP A 326 -5.71 -10.06 -13.74
C TRP A 326 -5.50 -9.48 -15.14
N LEU A 327 -5.65 -8.17 -15.32
CA LEU A 327 -5.35 -7.48 -16.57
C LEU A 327 -3.89 -7.64 -17.00
N GLY A 328 -2.96 -7.39 -16.08
CA GLY A 328 -1.52 -7.40 -16.40
C GLY A 328 -0.95 -8.78 -16.63
N MET A 329 -1.29 -9.76 -15.79
CA MET A 329 -0.63 -11.07 -15.75
C MET A 329 -1.62 -12.24 -15.84
N GLY A 330 -2.88 -11.99 -16.15
CA GLY A 330 -3.92 -13.00 -16.25
C GLY A 330 -4.25 -13.68 -14.92
N ILE A 331 -4.96 -14.80 -15.01
CA ILE A 331 -5.33 -15.59 -13.83
C ILE A 331 -4.10 -16.10 -13.06
N LEU A 332 -2.98 -16.32 -13.75
CA LEU A 332 -1.73 -16.73 -13.11
C LEU A 332 -1.20 -15.66 -12.17
N GLY A 333 -1.22 -14.38 -12.60
CA GLY A 333 -0.82 -13.25 -11.78
C GLY A 333 -1.76 -13.02 -10.60
N LEU A 334 -3.06 -13.09 -10.86
CA LEU A 334 -4.09 -13.00 -9.82
C LEU A 334 -3.93 -14.11 -8.78
N ALA A 335 -3.74 -15.37 -9.21
CA ALA A 335 -3.56 -16.50 -8.30
C ALA A 335 -2.27 -16.39 -7.48
N ALA A 336 -1.14 -16.02 -8.11
CA ALA A 336 0.12 -15.84 -7.40
C ALA A 336 0.03 -14.73 -6.34
N PHE A 337 -0.61 -13.61 -6.68
CA PHE A 337 -0.85 -12.53 -5.73
C PHE A 337 -1.80 -12.99 -4.61
N ALA A 338 -2.90 -13.66 -4.93
CA ALA A 338 -3.85 -14.18 -3.95
C ALA A 338 -3.21 -15.16 -2.95
N LEU A 339 -2.35 -16.06 -3.42
CA LEU A 339 -1.62 -17.01 -2.57
C LEU A 339 -0.63 -16.29 -1.65
N PHE A 340 0.12 -15.32 -2.17
CA PHE A 340 1.03 -14.51 -1.36
C PHE A 340 0.27 -13.69 -0.32
N TYR A 341 -0.85 -13.10 -0.71
CA TYR A 341 -1.72 -12.34 0.17
C TYR A 341 -2.30 -13.23 1.28
N ALA A 342 -2.85 -14.38 0.92
CA ALA A 342 -3.40 -15.35 1.87
C ALA A 342 -2.34 -15.85 2.86
N GLN A 343 -1.12 -16.19 2.38
CA GLN A 343 0.01 -16.52 3.27
C GLN A 343 0.27 -15.40 4.27
N THR A 344 0.29 -14.15 3.81
CA THR A 344 0.55 -12.99 4.67
C THR A 344 -0.53 -12.84 5.74
N VAL A 345 -1.80 -12.96 5.37
CA VAL A 345 -2.94 -12.89 6.31
C VAL A 345 -2.87 -14.04 7.33
N LEU A 346 -2.60 -15.26 6.90
CA LEU A 346 -2.48 -16.41 7.80
C LEU A 346 -1.35 -16.22 8.81
N LEU A 347 -0.18 -15.73 8.37
CA LEU A 347 0.93 -15.43 9.27
C LEU A 347 0.59 -14.29 10.24
N ALA A 348 -0.16 -13.27 9.80
CA ALA A 348 -0.62 -12.19 10.66
C ALA A 348 -1.60 -12.68 11.74
N VAL A 349 -2.52 -13.59 11.38
CA VAL A 349 -3.42 -14.24 12.35
C VAL A 349 -2.63 -15.02 13.39
N VAL A 350 -1.61 -15.77 13.00
CA VAL A 350 -0.72 -16.47 13.95
C VAL A 350 0.02 -15.46 14.84
N ALA A 351 0.49 -14.34 14.28
CA ALA A 351 1.20 -13.30 15.00
C ALA A 351 0.33 -12.64 16.10
N LEU A 352 -1.00 -12.55 15.92
CA LEU A 352 -1.92 -12.02 16.95
C LEU A 352 -1.71 -12.69 18.32
N PHE A 353 -1.36 -13.97 18.32
CA PHE A 353 -1.25 -14.77 19.54
C PHE A 353 0.18 -14.88 20.08
N ARG A 354 1.19 -14.65 19.25
CA ARG A 354 2.59 -15.00 19.54
C ARG A 354 3.57 -13.84 19.47
N ASP A 355 3.29 -12.82 18.64
CA ASP A 355 4.26 -11.79 18.29
C ASP A 355 3.73 -10.38 18.60
N PRO A 356 4.50 -9.51 19.30
CA PRO A 356 4.12 -8.10 19.46
C PRO A 356 4.00 -7.36 18.15
N GLY A 357 4.63 -7.83 17.07
CA GLY A 357 4.49 -7.29 15.72
C GLY A 357 3.06 -7.28 15.19
N ALA A 358 2.14 -8.03 15.81
CA ALA A 358 0.71 -7.96 15.53
C ALA A 358 0.14 -6.53 15.62
N TYR A 359 0.70 -5.68 16.49
CA TYR A 359 0.31 -4.27 16.59
C TYR A 359 0.58 -3.47 15.31
N LEU A 360 1.59 -3.85 14.52
CA LEU A 360 1.83 -3.26 13.20
C LEU A 360 1.11 -4.05 12.11
N ALA A 361 1.26 -5.38 12.10
CA ALA A 361 0.80 -6.22 10.99
C ALA A 361 -0.72 -6.18 10.82
N ALA A 362 -1.52 -6.34 11.88
CA ALA A 362 -2.96 -6.44 11.76
C ALA A 362 -3.63 -5.10 11.33
N PRO A 363 -3.36 -3.94 11.99
CA PRO A 363 -3.94 -2.68 11.55
C PRO A 363 -3.48 -2.27 10.15
N PHE A 364 -2.20 -2.49 9.81
CA PHE A 364 -1.68 -2.25 8.48
C PHE A 364 -2.44 -3.08 7.44
N LEU A 365 -2.54 -4.40 7.64
CA LEU A 365 -3.18 -5.30 6.67
C LEU A 365 -4.67 -5.00 6.51
N ILE A 366 -5.38 -4.66 7.57
CA ILE A 366 -6.81 -4.33 7.49
C ILE A 366 -7.03 -3.07 6.64
N VAL A 367 -6.25 -2.00 6.89
CA VAL A 367 -6.33 -0.78 6.08
C VAL A 367 -5.88 -1.04 4.65
N TYR A 368 -4.76 -1.75 4.48
CA TYR A 368 -4.24 -2.09 3.16
C TYR A 368 -5.21 -2.96 2.35
N SER A 369 -5.92 -3.91 3.00
CA SER A 369 -6.95 -4.74 2.35
C SER A 369 -8.06 -3.89 1.73
N LEU A 370 -8.59 -2.93 2.49
CA LEU A 370 -9.58 -2.00 1.95
C LEU A 370 -9.00 -1.20 0.78
N MET A 371 -7.76 -0.72 0.92
CA MET A 371 -7.11 0.03 -0.16
C MET A 371 -6.87 -0.81 -1.41
N THR A 372 -6.61 -2.12 -1.32
CA THR A 372 -6.45 -2.98 -2.52
C THR A 372 -7.72 -3.13 -3.33
N ILE A 373 -8.89 -2.94 -2.72
CA ILE A 373 -10.19 -3.01 -3.40
C ILE A 373 -10.56 -1.65 -4.00
N THR A 374 -10.05 -0.57 -3.42
CA THR A 374 -10.42 0.80 -3.81
C THR A 374 -9.35 1.53 -4.59
N GLU A 375 -8.12 0.97 -4.66
CA GLU A 375 -6.96 1.58 -5.32
C GLU A 375 -6.05 0.51 -5.94
N SER A 376 -5.26 0.90 -6.94
CA SER A 376 -4.29 0.06 -7.65
C SER A 376 -2.91 0.17 -6.99
N ILE A 377 -2.73 -0.46 -5.81
CA ILE A 377 -1.54 -0.29 -4.95
C ILE A 377 -0.70 -1.56 -4.78
N ALA A 378 -1.24 -2.72 -5.12
CA ALA A 378 -0.53 -3.99 -4.96
C ALA A 378 0.27 -4.35 -6.21
N VAL A 379 1.42 -4.98 -6.01
CA VAL A 379 2.41 -5.31 -7.06
C VAL A 379 2.78 -4.07 -7.90
N SER A 380 2.73 -2.90 -7.26
CA SER A 380 3.01 -1.62 -7.88
C SER A 380 4.50 -1.28 -7.75
N TYR A 381 5.11 -0.82 -8.84
CA TYR A 381 6.47 -0.34 -8.80
C TYR A 381 6.52 1.10 -8.26
N ASN A 382 7.59 1.42 -7.52
CA ASN A 382 7.83 2.75 -6.95
C ASN A 382 6.72 3.24 -6.01
N ASP A 383 6.00 2.33 -5.36
CA ASP A 383 4.94 2.64 -4.41
C ASP A 383 5.31 2.18 -3.00
N PHE A 384 5.37 3.13 -2.05
CA PHE A 384 5.74 2.85 -0.68
C PHE A 384 4.73 1.95 0.06
N ARG A 385 3.47 1.93 -0.36
CA ARG A 385 2.43 1.07 0.22
C ARG A 385 2.72 -0.40 -0.11
N TRP A 386 3.16 -0.67 -1.34
CA TRP A 386 3.63 -1.99 -1.73
C TRP A 386 4.92 -2.37 -1.01
N VAL A 387 5.89 -1.47 -0.92
CA VAL A 387 7.14 -1.68 -0.16
C VAL A 387 6.86 -2.01 1.29
N LEU A 388 5.93 -1.30 1.95
CA LEU A 388 5.52 -1.56 3.33
C LEU A 388 4.76 -2.88 3.46
N PHE A 389 3.88 -3.22 2.50
CA PHE A 389 3.22 -4.52 2.49
C PHE A 389 4.24 -5.67 2.43
N LEU A 390 5.23 -5.56 1.55
CA LEU A 390 6.33 -6.52 1.46
C LEU A 390 7.16 -6.57 2.75
N ALA A 391 7.45 -5.41 3.35
CA ALA A 391 8.16 -5.35 4.62
C ALA A 391 7.38 -6.07 5.73
N VAL A 392 6.08 -5.86 5.85
CA VAL A 392 5.24 -6.54 6.83
C VAL A 392 5.12 -8.03 6.53
N ALA A 393 4.86 -8.42 5.28
CA ALA A 393 4.70 -9.80 4.86
C ALA A 393 5.96 -10.63 5.11
N VAL A 394 7.11 -10.11 4.70
CA VAL A 394 8.40 -10.79 4.93
C VAL A 394 8.74 -10.83 6.42
N LYS A 395 8.48 -9.75 7.15
CA LYS A 395 8.73 -9.67 8.59
C LYS A 395 7.91 -10.68 9.40
N LEU A 396 6.70 -10.99 8.98
CA LEU A 396 5.87 -12.04 9.60
C LEU A 396 6.52 -13.43 9.53
N ALA A 397 7.30 -13.72 8.48
CA ALA A 397 8.05 -14.96 8.34
C ALA A 397 9.50 -14.86 8.87
N TRP A 398 9.97 -13.64 9.19
CA TRP A 398 11.31 -13.35 9.68
C TRP A 398 11.27 -12.69 11.07
N PRO A 399 11.12 -13.48 12.16
CA PRO A 399 10.92 -12.97 13.52
C PRO A 399 12.14 -12.22 14.04
N ASP A 400 11.94 -11.39 15.08
CA ASP A 400 12.98 -10.54 15.68
C ASP A 400 14.20 -11.31 16.19
N ARG A 401 14.00 -12.56 16.67
CA ARG A 401 15.09 -13.46 17.11
C ARG A 401 16.16 -13.68 16.05
N GLU A 402 15.78 -13.75 14.78
CA GLU A 402 16.72 -13.92 13.67
C GLU A 402 17.63 -12.68 13.47
N ILE A 403 17.09 -11.50 13.79
CA ILE A 403 17.83 -10.25 13.76
C ILE A 403 18.74 -10.13 14.98
N GLU A 404 18.25 -10.53 16.16
CA GLU A 404 19.01 -10.51 17.41
C GLU A 404 20.23 -11.43 17.33
N ALA A 405 20.05 -12.66 16.86
CA ALA A 405 21.14 -13.63 16.68
C ALA A 405 22.27 -13.16 15.76
N ARG A 406 22.00 -12.16 14.89
CA ARG A 406 22.98 -11.61 13.94
C ARG A 406 23.60 -10.29 14.39
N ARG A 407 23.04 -9.68 15.45
CA ARG A 407 23.54 -8.42 16.02
C ARG A 407 24.42 -8.64 17.28
N GLY A 408 24.33 -9.83 17.88
CA GLY A 408 25.20 -10.29 18.97
C GLY A 408 26.44 -10.95 18.42
#